data_383172bf4a9204f61e4add8e9b4912f9
#
_entry.id   383172bf4a9204f61e4add8e9b4912f9
#
_cell.length_a   1.000
_cell.length_b   1.000
_cell.length_c   1.000
_cell.angle_alpha   90.00
_cell.angle_beta   90.00
_cell.angle_gamma   90.00
#
_symmetry.space_group_name_H-M   'P 1'
#
loop_
_entity.id
_entity.type
_entity.pdbx_description
1 polymer ?
#
loop_
_entity_poly.entity_id
_entity_poly.type
_entity_poly.pdbx_seq_one_letter_code
_entity_poly.pdbx_strand_id
1 'polypeptide(L)'
;VSCNVDGMPSWNALIQNMAKAIDYSRCDTCRHRLESCENTCLLKDDFSTDELLKVPQHVFNKDQELYYRILNESIPAVTADAPLSSAIFDINPAHIITTNYDQLLESSKNIFCEQYQVIVYDKDLLNADKGKYIIKMHGDLSDASSIVLKEQDYLDYSQKHVLIELFIKSLLTDHIVLFLGYSLNDYNIKLILSWLNYMRSQNGAFDVDRRVGYLILDQE
;
A
#
# COMPACT_ATOMS: atom_id res chain seq x y z
N VAL A 1 6.77 -5.88 -4.87
CA VAL A 1 7.58 -6.87 -4.14
C VAL A 1 6.74 -8.10 -3.84
N SER A 2 5.59 -7.94 -3.20
CA SER A 2 4.73 -9.07 -2.80
C SER A 2 4.17 -9.87 -3.98
N CYS A 3 3.90 -9.23 -5.13
CA CYS A 3 3.40 -9.91 -6.33
C CYS A 3 4.38 -10.95 -6.93
N ASN A 4 5.65 -10.94 -6.49
CA ASN A 4 6.65 -11.93 -6.90
C ASN A 4 6.68 -13.16 -5.99
N VAL A 5 5.75 -13.26 -5.04
CA VAL A 5 5.59 -14.42 -4.16
C VAL A 5 4.38 -15.22 -4.62
N ASP A 6 4.57 -16.52 -4.82
CA ASP A 6 3.50 -17.43 -5.26
C ASP A 6 2.29 -17.36 -4.32
N GLY A 7 1.11 -17.17 -4.90
CA GLY A 7 -0.15 -17.09 -4.18
C GLY A 7 -0.55 -15.70 -3.69
N MET A 8 0.30 -14.67 -3.83
CA MET A 8 -0.09 -13.29 -3.51
C MET A 8 -0.92 -12.68 -4.64
N PRO A 9 -2.15 -12.22 -4.37
CA PRO A 9 -2.96 -11.57 -5.38
C PRO A 9 -2.38 -10.19 -5.73
N SER A 10 -2.54 -9.77 -6.98
CA SER A 10 -2.41 -8.35 -7.31
C SER A 10 -3.55 -7.56 -6.66
N TRP A 11 -3.35 -6.24 -6.48
CA TRP A 11 -4.43 -5.37 -5.98
C TRP A 11 -5.71 -5.52 -6.82
N ASN A 12 -5.57 -5.52 -8.15
CA ASN A 12 -6.72 -5.66 -9.04
C ASN A 12 -7.46 -7.00 -8.83
N ALA A 13 -6.74 -8.09 -8.61
CA ALA A 13 -7.33 -9.40 -8.31
C ALA A 13 -8.12 -9.39 -6.98
N LEU A 14 -7.59 -8.75 -5.94
CA LEU A 14 -8.29 -8.58 -4.67
C LEU A 14 -9.60 -7.81 -4.87
N ILE A 15 -9.55 -6.67 -5.58
CA ILE A 15 -10.74 -5.86 -5.84
C ILE A 15 -11.75 -6.60 -6.74
N GLN A 16 -11.29 -7.41 -7.69
CA GLN A 16 -12.18 -8.28 -8.48
C GLN A 16 -12.92 -9.31 -7.60
N ASN A 17 -12.25 -9.90 -6.61
CA ASN A 17 -12.90 -10.80 -5.66
C ASN A 17 -13.96 -10.06 -4.83
N MET A 18 -13.66 -8.87 -4.38
CA MET A 18 -14.61 -8.02 -3.66
C MET A 18 -15.82 -7.65 -4.53
N ALA A 19 -15.59 -7.24 -5.78
CA ALA A 19 -16.64 -6.89 -6.73
C ALA A 19 -17.59 -8.05 -7.01
N LYS A 20 -17.03 -9.26 -7.21
CA LYS A 20 -17.82 -10.49 -7.41
C LYS A 20 -18.69 -10.81 -6.20
N ALA A 21 -18.16 -10.64 -4.99
CA ALA A 21 -18.88 -10.99 -3.76
C ALA A 21 -20.13 -10.12 -3.51
N ILE A 22 -20.22 -8.93 -4.12
CA ILE A 22 -21.37 -8.03 -3.99
C ILE A 22 -22.17 -7.85 -5.29
N ASP A 23 -21.86 -8.63 -6.33
CA ASP A 23 -22.44 -8.47 -7.67
C ASP A 23 -22.25 -7.05 -8.22
N TYR A 24 -21.05 -6.49 -8.05
CA TYR A 24 -20.73 -5.15 -8.50
C TYR A 24 -20.83 -5.04 -10.01
N SER A 25 -21.69 -4.15 -10.51
CA SER A 25 -21.90 -3.90 -11.92
C SER A 25 -21.46 -2.49 -12.31
N ARG A 26 -20.60 -2.37 -13.32
CA ARG A 26 -20.19 -1.10 -13.93
C ARG A 26 -21.19 -0.56 -14.96
N CYS A 27 -22.11 -1.40 -15.40
CA CYS A 27 -23.02 -1.09 -16.50
C CYS A 27 -24.46 -1.06 -16.01
N ASP A 28 -25.19 0.01 -16.33
CA ASP A 28 -26.61 0.12 -16.00
C ASP A 28 -27.46 -0.99 -16.64
N THR A 29 -27.00 -1.54 -17.77
CA THR A 29 -27.64 -2.66 -18.47
C THR A 29 -27.41 -3.99 -17.76
N CYS A 30 -26.29 -4.14 -17.04
CA CYS A 30 -25.89 -5.38 -16.34
C CYS A 30 -26.35 -5.43 -14.88
N ARG A 31 -27.10 -4.45 -14.38
CA ARG A 31 -27.60 -4.44 -12.99
C ARG A 31 -28.39 -5.70 -12.59
N HIS A 32 -28.74 -6.54 -13.54
CA HIS A 32 -29.60 -7.70 -13.31
C HIS A 32 -29.09 -9.05 -13.83
N ARG A 33 -27.96 -9.13 -14.57
CA ARG A 33 -27.50 -10.41 -15.13
C ARG A 33 -25.98 -10.44 -15.40
N LEU A 34 -25.21 -10.90 -14.44
CA LEU A 34 -23.80 -11.23 -14.63
C LEU A 34 -23.58 -12.41 -15.60
N GLU A 35 -24.57 -13.25 -15.83
CA GLU A 35 -24.45 -14.50 -16.61
C GLU A 35 -24.73 -14.34 -18.12
N SER A 36 -25.23 -13.23 -18.60
CA SER A 36 -25.74 -13.11 -19.97
C SER A 36 -25.19 -11.95 -20.81
N CYS A 37 -24.09 -11.32 -20.41
CA CYS A 37 -23.47 -10.28 -21.23
C CYS A 37 -22.54 -10.92 -22.27
N GLU A 38 -23.06 -11.16 -23.49
CA GLU A 38 -22.31 -11.77 -24.60
C GLU A 38 -21.24 -10.84 -25.19
N ASN A 39 -21.25 -9.55 -24.93
CA ASN A 39 -20.30 -8.60 -25.49
C ASN A 39 -19.70 -7.70 -24.43
N THR A 40 -18.38 -7.85 -24.23
CA THR A 40 -17.49 -6.89 -23.52
C THR A 40 -18.03 -6.38 -22.19
N CYS A 41 -18.26 -7.30 -21.25
CA CYS A 41 -18.47 -6.89 -19.88
C CYS A 41 -17.18 -6.20 -19.40
N LEU A 42 -17.29 -4.93 -19.02
CA LEU A 42 -16.20 -4.10 -18.51
C LEU A 42 -15.52 -4.68 -17.24
N LEU A 43 -16.02 -5.80 -16.73
CA LEU A 43 -15.35 -6.58 -15.67
C LEU A 43 -14.14 -7.38 -16.17
N LYS A 44 -13.89 -7.44 -17.49
CA LYS A 44 -12.69 -8.05 -18.05
C LYS A 44 -11.49 -7.13 -18.03
N ASP A 45 -11.72 -5.82 -17.97
CA ASP A 45 -10.66 -4.83 -17.95
C ASP A 45 -10.30 -4.50 -16.49
N ASP A 46 -9.08 -4.04 -16.28
CA ASP A 46 -8.61 -3.57 -14.99
C ASP A 46 -9.50 -2.45 -14.45
N PHE A 47 -9.71 -2.44 -13.15
CA PHE A 47 -10.44 -1.37 -12.49
C PHE A 47 -9.70 -0.03 -12.62
N SER A 48 -10.44 1.04 -12.84
CA SER A 48 -9.89 2.39 -12.73
C SER A 48 -9.41 2.67 -11.30
N THR A 49 -8.50 3.62 -11.14
CA THR A 49 -8.00 4.01 -9.80
C THR A 49 -9.13 4.38 -8.84
N ASP A 50 -10.19 5.02 -9.35
CA ASP A 50 -11.37 5.40 -8.58
C ASP A 50 -12.17 4.17 -8.11
N GLU A 51 -12.38 3.20 -8.99
CA GLU A 51 -13.09 1.96 -8.65
C GLU A 51 -12.31 1.08 -7.67
N LEU A 52 -10.97 1.09 -7.75
CA LEU A 52 -10.12 0.36 -6.80
C LEU A 52 -10.34 0.80 -5.34
N LEU A 53 -10.82 2.01 -5.12
CA LEU A 53 -11.16 2.54 -3.79
C LEU A 53 -12.65 2.39 -3.46
N LYS A 54 -13.52 2.61 -4.44
CA LYS A 54 -14.98 2.59 -4.25
C LYS A 54 -15.54 1.18 -4.07
N VAL A 55 -15.01 0.18 -4.78
CA VAL A 55 -15.49 -1.20 -4.63
C VAL A 55 -15.30 -1.71 -3.20
N PRO A 56 -14.12 -1.61 -2.57
CA PRO A 56 -13.96 -1.95 -1.15
C PRO A 56 -14.89 -1.19 -0.23
N GLN A 57 -15.11 0.12 -0.51
CA GLN A 57 -16.06 0.94 0.26
C GLN A 57 -17.49 0.42 0.16
N HIS A 58 -17.94 0.01 -1.03
CA HIS A 58 -19.26 -0.58 -1.23
C HIS A 58 -19.42 -1.91 -0.50
N VAL A 59 -18.40 -2.79 -0.55
CA VAL A 59 -18.42 -4.05 0.20
C VAL A 59 -18.54 -3.78 1.69
N PHE A 60 -17.69 -2.89 2.23
CA PHE A 60 -17.70 -2.55 3.64
C PHE A 60 -19.03 -1.96 4.11
N ASN A 61 -19.63 -1.07 3.32
CA ASN A 61 -20.94 -0.46 3.64
C ASN A 61 -22.08 -1.48 3.60
N LYS A 62 -21.98 -2.49 2.72
CA LYS A 62 -23.00 -3.52 2.57
C LYS A 62 -22.89 -4.60 3.65
N ASP A 63 -21.65 -5.06 3.92
CA ASP A 63 -21.36 -6.14 4.85
C ASP A 63 -19.89 -6.08 5.30
N GLN A 64 -19.67 -5.63 6.55
CA GLN A 64 -18.33 -5.50 7.12
C GLN A 64 -17.67 -6.86 7.38
N GLU A 65 -18.44 -7.88 7.77
CA GLU A 65 -17.90 -9.22 8.00
C GLU A 65 -17.41 -9.84 6.70
N LEU A 66 -18.18 -9.66 5.62
CA LEU A 66 -17.78 -10.09 4.28
C LEU A 66 -16.49 -9.38 3.84
N TYR A 67 -16.38 -8.07 4.07
CA TYR A 67 -15.20 -7.29 3.73
C TYR A 67 -13.94 -7.87 4.41
N TYR A 68 -13.96 -8.05 5.72
CA TYR A 68 -12.83 -8.59 6.47
C TYR A 68 -12.52 -10.05 6.12
N ARG A 69 -13.55 -10.86 5.86
CA ARG A 69 -13.36 -12.22 5.40
C ARG A 69 -12.64 -12.29 4.07
N ILE A 70 -13.05 -11.48 3.09
CA ILE A 70 -12.39 -11.45 1.77
C ILE A 70 -10.92 -11.02 1.91
N LEU A 71 -10.62 -10.02 2.73
CA LEU A 71 -9.25 -9.60 3.00
C LEU A 71 -8.40 -10.77 3.53
N ASN A 72 -8.87 -11.42 4.58
CA ASN A 72 -8.14 -12.50 5.24
C ASN A 72 -7.98 -13.75 4.36
N GLU A 73 -8.98 -14.08 3.52
CA GLU A 73 -8.94 -15.23 2.63
C GLU A 73 -8.13 -14.98 1.35
N SER A 74 -8.11 -13.73 0.86
CA SER A 74 -7.43 -13.39 -0.38
C SER A 74 -5.93 -13.23 -0.22
N ILE A 75 -5.44 -12.85 0.96
CA ILE A 75 -4.03 -12.59 1.20
C ILE A 75 -3.52 -13.69 2.14
N PRO A 76 -2.81 -14.69 1.62
CA PRO A 76 -2.32 -15.79 2.44
C PRO A 76 -1.29 -15.30 3.46
N ALA A 77 -1.31 -15.92 4.65
CA ALA A 77 -0.22 -15.76 5.61
C ALA A 77 1.04 -16.41 5.00
N VAL A 78 1.94 -15.61 4.47
CA VAL A 78 3.18 -16.09 3.87
C VAL A 78 4.24 -16.23 4.95
N THR A 79 4.72 -17.45 5.13
CA THR A 79 5.86 -17.77 6.00
C THR A 79 7.13 -18.08 5.19
N ALA A 80 7.06 -17.95 3.86
CA ALA A 80 8.17 -18.25 2.98
C ALA A 80 9.21 -17.13 3.01
N ASP A 81 10.47 -17.54 3.03
CA ASP A 81 11.60 -16.63 2.85
C ASP A 81 11.53 -16.02 1.45
N ALA A 82 11.26 -14.73 1.37
CA ALA A 82 11.23 -14.02 0.09
C ALA A 82 12.62 -13.46 -0.19
N PRO A 83 13.33 -13.95 -1.23
CA PRO A 83 14.71 -13.51 -1.54
C PRO A 83 14.82 -11.99 -1.69
N LEU A 84 13.77 -11.36 -2.23
CA LEU A 84 13.74 -9.91 -2.41
C LEU A 84 13.63 -9.17 -1.07
N SER A 85 12.89 -9.69 -0.09
CA SER A 85 12.85 -9.11 1.26
C SER A 85 14.23 -9.18 1.92
N SER A 86 14.94 -10.30 1.78
CA SER A 86 16.32 -10.42 2.27
C SER A 86 17.26 -9.40 1.60
N ALA A 87 17.17 -9.24 0.28
CA ALA A 87 18.00 -8.29 -0.46
C ALA A 87 17.75 -6.82 -0.04
N ILE A 88 16.51 -6.47 0.35
CA ILE A 88 16.22 -5.15 0.90
C ILE A 88 16.99 -4.90 2.20
N PHE A 89 17.04 -5.88 3.10
CA PHE A 89 17.79 -5.75 4.34
C PHE A 89 19.32 -5.74 4.11
N ASP A 90 19.83 -6.41 3.07
CA ASP A 90 21.26 -6.38 2.71
C ASP A 90 21.72 -4.98 2.27
N ILE A 91 20.82 -4.16 1.72
CA ILE A 91 21.09 -2.74 1.44
C ILE A 91 21.25 -1.94 2.75
N ASN A 92 20.75 -2.48 3.86
CA ASN A 92 20.79 -1.88 5.19
C ASN A 92 20.23 -0.45 5.26
N PRO A 93 19.00 -0.19 4.76
CA PRO A 93 18.41 1.15 4.76
C PRO A 93 18.24 1.71 6.19
N ALA A 94 18.15 3.04 6.32
CA ALA A 94 17.84 3.66 7.59
C ALA A 94 16.42 3.32 8.05
N HIS A 95 15.47 3.34 7.14
CA HIS A 95 14.08 2.96 7.36
C HIS A 95 13.51 2.31 6.10
N ILE A 96 12.45 1.51 6.27
CA ILE A 96 11.68 0.91 5.18
C ILE A 96 10.26 1.44 5.29
N ILE A 97 9.72 1.98 4.19
CA ILE A 97 8.34 2.42 4.10
C ILE A 97 7.64 1.50 3.11
N THR A 98 6.51 0.91 3.51
CA THR A 98 5.75 0.01 2.65
C THR A 98 4.26 0.35 2.68
N THR A 99 3.60 0.14 1.54
CA THR A 99 2.14 0.18 1.40
C THR A 99 1.53 -1.23 1.37
N ASN A 100 2.36 -2.27 1.51
CA ASN A 100 1.90 -3.65 1.54
C ASN A 100 1.34 -4.01 2.91
N TYR A 101 0.31 -4.86 2.91
CA TYR A 101 -0.34 -5.36 4.12
C TYR A 101 0.30 -6.63 4.68
N ASP A 102 1.00 -7.39 3.81
CA ASP A 102 1.63 -8.66 4.15
C ASP A 102 2.78 -8.51 5.16
N GLN A 103 3.24 -9.63 5.69
CA GLN A 103 4.34 -9.70 6.66
C GLN A 103 5.64 -10.26 6.06
N LEU A 104 5.85 -10.10 4.76
CA LEU A 104 7.05 -10.62 4.08
C LEU A 104 8.35 -9.97 4.53
N LEU A 105 8.30 -8.69 4.88
CA LEU A 105 9.47 -7.99 5.43
C LEU A 105 9.77 -8.49 6.83
N GLU A 106 8.77 -8.54 7.69
CA GLU A 106 8.87 -8.93 9.10
C GLU A 106 9.23 -10.41 9.28
N SER A 107 8.84 -11.25 8.31
CA SER A 107 9.15 -12.68 8.28
C SER A 107 10.50 -13.01 7.65
N SER A 108 11.25 -12.01 7.21
CA SER A 108 12.57 -12.22 6.59
C SER A 108 13.53 -12.85 7.59
N LYS A 109 14.25 -13.88 7.15
CA LYS A 109 15.33 -14.53 7.91
C LYS A 109 16.65 -13.76 7.86
N ASN A 110 16.69 -12.60 7.24
CA ASN A 110 17.86 -11.76 7.21
C ASN A 110 18.21 -11.29 8.64
N ILE A 111 19.48 -11.41 9.02
CA ILE A 111 19.97 -11.05 10.37
C ILE A 111 19.74 -9.58 10.72
N PHE A 112 19.60 -8.71 9.74
CA PHE A 112 19.33 -7.28 9.95
C PHE A 112 17.86 -6.98 10.19
N CYS A 113 16.93 -7.92 9.93
CA CYS A 113 15.50 -7.72 10.15
C CYS A 113 15.19 -7.36 11.62
N GLU A 114 15.86 -8.00 12.56
CA GLU A 114 15.64 -7.76 14.01
C GLU A 114 16.03 -6.35 14.47
N GLN A 115 16.76 -5.59 13.64
CA GLN A 115 17.13 -4.20 13.94
C GLN A 115 15.97 -3.22 13.67
N TYR A 116 14.90 -3.69 13.02
CA TYR A 116 13.79 -2.85 12.62
C TYR A 116 12.58 -3.09 13.50
N GLN A 117 12.01 -2.00 13.99
CA GLN A 117 10.72 -2.02 14.69
C GLN A 117 9.61 -1.71 13.70
N VAL A 118 8.51 -2.49 13.76
CA VAL A 118 7.33 -2.28 12.91
C VAL A 118 6.48 -1.16 13.47
N ILE A 119 6.09 -0.22 12.60
CA ILE A 119 5.23 0.92 12.90
C ILE A 119 3.99 0.84 12.01
N VAL A 120 2.83 0.69 12.65
CA VAL A 120 1.52 0.63 11.98
C VAL A 120 0.66 1.83 12.37
N TYR A 121 0.75 2.27 13.62
CA TYR A 121 -0.02 3.37 14.19
C TYR A 121 0.87 4.49 14.70
N ASP A 122 0.32 5.69 14.82
CA ASP A 122 1.00 6.85 15.42
C ASP A 122 1.52 6.55 16.84
N LYS A 123 0.75 5.76 17.63
CA LYS A 123 1.15 5.32 18.97
C LYS A 123 2.43 4.47 18.96
N ASP A 124 2.65 3.68 17.92
CA ASP A 124 3.85 2.84 17.81
C ASP A 124 5.09 3.71 17.64
N LEU A 125 4.96 4.79 16.85
CA LEU A 125 6.04 5.76 16.66
C LEU A 125 6.35 6.53 17.95
N LEU A 126 5.33 6.87 18.77
CA LEU A 126 5.51 7.51 20.05
C LEU A 126 6.22 6.62 21.08
N ASN A 127 6.02 5.31 21.00
CA ASN A 127 6.60 4.32 21.90
C ASN A 127 7.84 3.64 21.31
N ALA A 128 8.27 4.06 20.12
CA ALA A 128 9.40 3.46 19.44
C ALA A 128 10.72 3.89 20.09
N ASP A 129 11.63 2.94 20.22
CA ASP A 129 13.02 3.25 20.56
C ASP A 129 13.70 3.92 19.37
N LYS A 130 14.78 4.65 19.65
CA LYS A 130 15.59 5.25 18.58
C LYS A 130 16.26 4.13 17.77
N GLY A 131 15.80 3.91 16.56
CA GLY A 131 16.29 2.81 15.73
C GLY A 131 15.79 2.88 14.29
N LYS A 132 15.79 1.73 13.65
CA LYS A 132 15.32 1.54 12.29
C LYS A 132 13.86 1.09 12.31
N TYR A 133 13.07 1.54 11.35
CA TYR A 133 11.64 1.24 11.31
C TYR A 133 11.21 0.64 9.98
N ILE A 134 10.28 -0.31 10.05
CA ILE A 134 9.42 -0.73 8.94
C ILE A 134 8.10 -0.01 9.14
N ILE A 135 7.82 1.00 8.33
CA ILE A 135 6.60 1.82 8.42
C ILE A 135 5.57 1.27 7.44
N LYS A 136 4.50 0.70 7.97
CA LYS A 136 3.39 0.13 7.19
C LYS A 136 2.29 1.17 7.02
N MET A 137 2.40 1.98 5.97
CA MET A 137 1.48 3.10 5.72
C MET A 137 0.03 2.67 5.56
N HIS A 138 -0.21 1.50 5.00
CA HIS A 138 -1.56 1.01 4.73
C HIS A 138 -2.02 -0.07 5.71
N GLY A 139 -1.38 -0.19 6.85
CA GLY A 139 -1.76 -1.15 7.87
C GLY A 139 -1.11 -2.52 7.71
N ASP A 140 -1.54 -3.44 8.54
CA ASP A 140 -1.01 -4.79 8.67
C ASP A 140 -2.14 -5.81 8.75
N LEU A 141 -2.00 -6.95 8.06
CA LEU A 141 -2.99 -8.03 8.07
C LEU A 141 -3.19 -8.69 9.43
N SER A 142 -2.23 -8.59 10.35
CA SER A 142 -2.43 -9.05 11.73
C SER A 142 -3.52 -8.27 12.47
N ASP A 143 -3.80 -7.04 12.00
CA ASP A 143 -4.90 -6.21 12.47
C ASP A 143 -5.66 -5.65 11.26
N ALA A 144 -6.67 -6.37 10.80
CA ALA A 144 -7.47 -6.00 9.65
C ALA A 144 -8.15 -4.62 9.79
N SER A 145 -8.31 -4.10 11.01
CA SER A 145 -8.87 -2.76 11.26
C SER A 145 -7.89 -1.64 10.90
N SER A 146 -6.59 -1.93 10.82
CA SER A 146 -5.55 -0.99 10.41
C SER A 146 -5.48 -0.76 8.90
N ILE A 147 -6.11 -1.63 8.09
CA ILE A 147 -5.97 -1.65 6.63
C ILE A 147 -6.57 -0.40 5.99
N VAL A 148 -5.74 0.28 5.20
CA VAL A 148 -6.11 1.44 4.37
C VAL A 148 -6.38 0.95 2.95
N LEU A 149 -7.65 0.67 2.63
CA LEU A 149 -8.07 0.13 1.34
C LEU A 149 -9.30 0.82 0.77
N LYS A 150 -10.26 1.22 1.63
CA LYS A 150 -11.51 1.88 1.23
C LYS A 150 -11.28 3.36 0.96
N GLU A 151 -12.13 3.95 0.12
CA GLU A 151 -12.10 5.40 -0.18
C GLU A 151 -12.05 6.25 1.08
N GLN A 152 -12.87 5.93 2.10
CA GLN A 152 -12.88 6.67 3.36
C GLN A 152 -11.55 6.59 4.12
N ASP A 153 -10.84 5.47 4.04
CA ASP A 153 -9.54 5.33 4.71
C ASP A 153 -8.50 6.30 4.14
N TYR A 154 -8.52 6.52 2.82
CA TYR A 154 -7.64 7.49 2.16
C TYR A 154 -8.03 8.94 2.48
N LEU A 155 -9.34 9.24 2.56
CA LEU A 155 -9.81 10.58 2.93
C LEU A 155 -9.45 10.95 4.38
N ASP A 156 -9.52 9.96 5.29
CA ASP A 156 -9.22 10.16 6.71
C ASP A 156 -7.72 10.02 7.03
N TYR A 157 -6.89 9.60 6.06
CA TYR A 157 -5.50 9.19 6.30
C TYR A 157 -4.68 10.23 7.09
N SER A 158 -4.64 11.46 6.60
CA SER A 158 -3.86 12.54 7.23
C SER A 158 -4.37 12.91 8.64
N GLN A 159 -5.60 12.54 9.00
CA GLN A 159 -6.14 12.78 10.35
C GLN A 159 -5.81 11.61 11.29
N LYS A 160 -5.79 10.39 10.77
CA LYS A 160 -5.55 9.16 11.55
C LYS A 160 -4.08 8.82 11.72
N HIS A 161 -3.22 9.28 10.80
CA HIS A 161 -1.79 8.95 10.71
C HIS A 161 -0.91 10.21 10.71
N VAL A 162 -1.21 11.16 11.59
CA VAL A 162 -0.55 12.48 11.65
C VAL A 162 0.95 12.36 11.87
N LEU A 163 1.37 11.55 12.84
CA LEU A 163 2.79 11.42 13.20
C LEU A 163 3.56 10.60 12.17
N ILE A 164 2.96 9.53 11.64
CA ILE A 164 3.56 8.73 10.55
C ILE A 164 3.78 9.61 9.33
N GLU A 165 2.77 10.39 8.92
CA GLU A 165 2.88 11.30 7.77
C GLU A 165 3.97 12.37 7.98
N LEU A 166 4.03 12.99 9.16
CA LEU A 166 5.06 13.96 9.50
C LEU A 166 6.46 13.33 9.50
N PHE A 167 6.58 12.13 10.03
CA PHE A 167 7.86 11.41 10.05
C PHE A 167 8.34 11.09 8.63
N ILE A 168 7.46 10.58 7.76
CA ILE A 168 7.79 10.32 6.35
C ILE A 168 8.20 11.61 5.63
N LYS A 169 7.47 12.72 5.84
CA LYS A 169 7.83 14.04 5.29
C LYS A 169 9.21 14.49 5.75
N SER A 170 9.55 14.27 7.03
CA SER A 170 10.89 14.55 7.55
C SER A 170 11.97 13.74 6.84
N LEU A 171 11.76 12.43 6.69
CA LEU A 171 12.72 11.57 5.98
C LEU A 171 12.96 12.02 4.54
N LEU A 172 11.92 12.43 3.82
CA LEU A 172 12.02 12.92 2.44
C LEU A 172 12.79 14.23 2.29
N THR A 173 13.01 14.97 3.38
CA THR A 173 13.77 16.24 3.35
C THR A 173 15.27 16.05 3.39
N ASP A 174 15.76 14.99 4.04
CA ASP A 174 17.19 14.80 4.31
C ASP A 174 17.76 13.44 3.86
N HIS A 175 16.90 12.45 3.53
CA HIS A 175 17.30 11.15 3.04
C HIS A 175 17.13 11.02 1.53
N ILE A 176 17.88 10.11 0.93
CA ILE A 176 17.69 9.64 -0.46
C ILE A 176 16.75 8.46 -0.41
N VAL A 177 15.66 8.52 -1.18
CA VAL A 177 14.64 7.47 -1.24
C VAL A 177 14.94 6.51 -2.39
N LEU A 178 14.91 5.22 -2.11
CA LEU A 178 14.96 4.17 -3.12
C LEU A 178 13.57 3.55 -3.27
N PHE A 179 12.91 3.79 -4.40
CA PHE A 179 11.60 3.20 -4.71
C PHE A 179 11.78 1.85 -5.38
N LEU A 180 11.29 0.78 -4.74
CA LEU A 180 11.40 -0.61 -5.21
C LEU A 180 10.02 -1.17 -5.54
N GLY A 181 9.80 -1.56 -6.81
CA GLY A 181 8.53 -2.17 -7.25
C GLY A 181 7.31 -1.28 -6.99
N TYR A 182 7.47 0.03 -7.08
CA TYR A 182 6.45 1.01 -6.74
C TYR A 182 6.00 1.76 -7.98
N SER A 183 4.68 1.75 -8.26
CA SER A 183 4.11 2.41 -9.45
C SER A 183 3.97 3.93 -9.30
N LEU A 184 4.25 4.50 -8.12
CA LEU A 184 4.00 5.91 -7.77
C LEU A 184 2.52 6.33 -7.99
N ASN A 185 1.59 5.38 -8.03
CA ASN A 185 0.16 5.65 -8.20
C ASN A 185 -0.60 5.78 -6.89
N ASP A 186 0.02 5.47 -5.76
CA ASP A 186 -0.58 5.62 -4.45
C ASP A 186 -0.91 7.09 -4.14
N TYR A 187 -2.14 7.32 -3.69
CA TYR A 187 -2.65 8.67 -3.46
C TYR A 187 -1.92 9.38 -2.32
N ASN A 188 -1.68 8.69 -1.21
CA ASN A 188 -1.03 9.27 -0.04
C ASN A 188 0.42 9.67 -0.35
N ILE A 189 1.16 8.81 -1.06
CA ILE A 189 2.52 9.14 -1.51
C ILE A 189 2.53 10.30 -2.49
N LYS A 190 1.58 10.36 -3.43
CA LYS A 190 1.45 11.49 -4.35
C LYS A 190 1.24 12.81 -3.59
N LEU A 191 0.40 12.82 -2.56
CA LEU A 191 0.19 14.00 -1.73
C LEU A 191 1.47 14.41 -0.99
N ILE A 192 2.20 13.45 -0.40
CA ILE A 192 3.46 13.72 0.32
C ILE A 192 4.52 14.27 -0.65
N LEU A 193 4.68 13.65 -1.82
CA LEU A 193 5.63 14.14 -2.83
C LEU A 193 5.24 15.51 -3.38
N SER A 194 3.95 15.78 -3.59
CA SER A 194 3.45 17.08 -4.01
C SER A 194 3.74 18.15 -2.97
N TRP A 195 3.53 17.84 -1.68
CA TRP A 195 3.88 18.73 -0.57
C TRP A 195 5.39 19.05 -0.57
N LEU A 196 6.24 18.03 -0.74
CA LEU A 196 7.69 18.22 -0.78
C LEU A 196 8.11 19.14 -1.94
N ASN A 197 7.53 18.93 -3.12
CA ASN A 197 7.79 19.80 -4.29
C ASN A 197 7.34 21.23 -4.03
N TYR A 198 6.17 21.43 -3.43
CA TYR A 198 5.69 22.76 -3.04
C TYR A 198 6.65 23.45 -2.07
N MET A 199 7.06 22.77 -1.00
CA MET A 199 7.98 23.31 0.00
C MET A 199 9.33 23.73 -0.60
N ARG A 200 9.86 22.93 -1.53
CA ARG A 200 11.09 23.25 -2.26
C ARG A 200 10.92 24.48 -3.14
N SER A 201 9.81 24.59 -3.87
CA SER A 201 9.52 25.72 -4.74
C SER A 201 9.44 27.06 -3.98
N GLN A 202 8.82 27.06 -2.79
CA GLN A 202 8.64 28.25 -1.99
C GLN A 202 9.95 28.76 -1.35
N ASN A 203 10.87 27.86 -1.05
CA ASN A 203 12.09 28.20 -0.33
C ASN A 203 13.30 28.45 -1.25
N GLY A 204 13.11 28.55 -2.56
CA GLY A 204 14.19 28.75 -3.54
C GLY A 204 15.24 27.64 -3.54
N ALA A 205 14.93 26.52 -2.89
CA ALA A 205 15.81 25.36 -2.73
C ALA A 205 15.76 24.45 -3.98
N PHE A 206 15.59 25.03 -5.18
CA PHE A 206 15.83 24.33 -6.42
C PHE A 206 17.33 24.23 -6.68
N ASP A 207 18.01 23.41 -5.91
CA ASP A 207 19.21 22.78 -6.40
C ASP A 207 18.73 21.69 -7.38
N VAL A 208 18.84 21.98 -8.66
CA VAL A 208 18.40 21.11 -9.77
C VAL A 208 19.10 19.75 -9.69
N ASP A 209 20.22 19.66 -9.00
CA ASP A 209 21.02 18.45 -8.84
C ASP A 209 20.65 17.61 -7.62
N ARG A 210 19.85 18.11 -6.67
CA ARG A 210 19.44 17.34 -5.50
C ARG A 210 18.24 16.43 -5.82
N ARG A 211 18.53 15.20 -6.21
CA ARG A 211 17.53 14.16 -6.44
C ARG A 211 16.84 13.77 -5.12
N VAL A 212 15.53 13.57 -5.18
CA VAL A 212 14.73 13.07 -4.04
C VAL A 212 14.99 11.58 -3.82
N GLY A 213 15.19 10.83 -4.91
CA GLY A 213 15.37 9.40 -4.86
C GLY A 213 15.59 8.79 -6.23
N TYR A 214 15.63 7.47 -6.22
CA TYR A 214 15.80 6.62 -7.39
C TYR A 214 14.64 5.63 -7.48
N LEU A 215 14.14 5.40 -8.69
CA LEU A 215 13.12 4.39 -8.98
C LEU A 215 13.79 3.22 -9.69
N ILE A 216 13.68 2.04 -9.11
CA ILE A 216 14.08 0.78 -9.76
C ILE A 216 12.85 0.23 -10.47
N LEU A 217 12.94 0.17 -11.79
CA LEU A 217 11.95 -0.44 -12.67
C LEU A 217 12.43 -1.84 -13.05
N ASP A 218 11.50 -2.79 -13.09
CA ASP A 218 11.73 -4.07 -13.73
C ASP A 218 11.86 -3.83 -15.24
N GLN A 219 12.86 -4.39 -15.85
CA GLN A 219 12.96 -4.38 -17.33
C GLN A 219 12.19 -5.59 -17.82
N GLU A 220 11.02 -5.38 -18.44
CA GLU A 220 10.32 -6.40 -19.23
C GLU A 220 11.16 -6.88 -20.42
#